data_38a25f6dce01092c82f23af9cfd42912
#
_entry.id   38a25f6dce01092c82f23af9cfd42912
#
_cell.length_a   1.000
_cell.length_b   1.000
_cell.length_c   1.000
_cell.angle_alpha   90.00
_cell.angle_beta   90.00
_cell.angle_gamma   90.00
#
_symmetry.space_group_name_H-M   'P 1'
#
loop_
_entity.id
_entity.type
_entity.pdbx_description
1 polymer ?
#
loop_
_entity_poly.entity_id
_entity_poly.type
_entity_poly.pdbx_seq_one_letter_code
_entity_poly.pdbx_strand_id
1 'polypeptide(L)'
;KLAGAYWRGDSNNEMLQRIYGTAWATKDELKAYIQRIEDAEKRDHRKLGKQLDLFHLQDEAPGMVFWHPKGWALWQTIEQHMRKELNAAGYKEVKTPQIMDKTFWEKSGHWDNYKDNMFVTSSEKREYAVKPMNCPGHVQIFNNGLRSYRDLPMRLAEFGSCHRNEPSGALHGLMRVRGFVQDDAHIFCTEDQIVSEARAFNELLVRIYKQFGFHDVSVKLSLRPEKRAGSDDVWDKAEQGLREALTACGVEWDELPGEGAFYGPKIRSEEHTSEL
;
A
#
# COMPACT_ATOMS: atom_id res chain seq x y z
N LYS A 1 -25.90 -13.69 -2.15
CA LYS A 1 -25.02 -14.58 -2.96
C LYS A 1 -25.04 -15.99 -2.37
N LEU A 2 -24.94 -16.99 -3.22
CA LEU A 2 -24.80 -18.39 -2.86
C LEU A 2 -23.41 -18.87 -3.30
N ALA A 3 -22.71 -19.59 -2.43
CA ALA A 3 -21.42 -20.18 -2.73
C ALA A 3 -21.32 -21.58 -2.10
N GLY A 4 -20.56 -22.48 -2.71
CA GLY A 4 -20.20 -23.75 -2.10
C GLY A 4 -19.16 -23.54 -1.00
N ALA A 5 -19.23 -24.30 0.06
CA ALA A 5 -18.22 -24.35 1.11
C ALA A 5 -18.20 -25.73 1.75
N TYR A 6 -17.03 -26.22 2.15
CA TYR A 6 -16.91 -27.42 2.95
C TYR A 6 -17.13 -27.13 4.43
N TRP A 7 -17.79 -28.04 5.13
CA TRP A 7 -17.98 -27.93 6.58
C TRP A 7 -16.62 -27.76 7.29
N ARG A 8 -16.49 -26.71 8.10
CA ARG A 8 -15.25 -26.34 8.81
C ARG A 8 -14.03 -26.08 7.91
N GLY A 9 -14.24 -25.80 6.61
CA GLY A 9 -13.16 -25.52 5.68
C GLY A 9 -12.34 -26.72 5.20
N ASP A 10 -12.70 -27.93 5.57
CA ASP A 10 -12.02 -29.17 5.18
C ASP A 10 -12.72 -29.78 3.96
N SER A 11 -11.98 -29.98 2.87
CA SER A 11 -12.49 -30.56 1.61
C SER A 11 -12.92 -32.03 1.72
N ASN A 12 -12.55 -32.72 2.80
CA ASN A 12 -13.01 -34.09 3.08
C ASN A 12 -14.38 -34.13 3.75
N ASN A 13 -14.89 -33.00 4.23
CA ASN A 13 -16.20 -32.90 4.83
C ASN A 13 -17.30 -32.62 3.79
N GLU A 14 -18.55 -32.70 4.24
CA GLU A 14 -19.70 -32.41 3.40
C GLU A 14 -19.66 -31.01 2.79
N MET A 15 -19.99 -30.91 1.52
CA MET A 15 -20.15 -29.65 0.84
C MET A 15 -21.51 -29.04 1.18
N LEU A 16 -21.48 -27.81 1.70
CA LEU A 16 -22.63 -27.04 2.09
C LEU A 16 -22.81 -25.84 1.15
N GLN A 17 -24.01 -25.28 1.15
CA GLN A 17 -24.24 -23.98 0.52
C GLN A 17 -24.04 -22.87 1.56
N ARG A 18 -23.18 -21.91 1.26
CA ARG A 18 -22.99 -20.70 2.05
C ARG A 18 -23.88 -19.60 1.50
N ILE A 19 -24.78 -19.07 2.35
CA ILE A 19 -25.66 -17.95 2.01
C ILE A 19 -25.08 -16.70 2.64
N TYR A 20 -24.75 -15.71 1.82
CA TYR A 20 -24.32 -14.39 2.27
C TYR A 20 -25.53 -13.45 2.25
N GLY A 21 -25.76 -12.79 3.36
CA GLY A 21 -26.84 -11.84 3.52
C GLY A 21 -26.45 -10.72 4.48
N THR A 22 -27.26 -9.68 4.50
CA THR A 22 -27.17 -8.57 5.45
C THR A 22 -28.55 -8.28 6.01
N ALA A 23 -28.61 -7.70 7.20
CA ALA A 23 -29.83 -7.26 7.84
C ALA A 23 -29.71 -5.78 8.25
N TRP A 24 -30.80 -5.05 8.13
CA TRP A 24 -30.88 -3.62 8.37
C TRP A 24 -32.06 -3.33 9.30
N ALA A 25 -31.97 -2.28 10.11
CA ALA A 25 -33.01 -1.93 11.07
C ALA A 25 -34.31 -1.46 10.38
N THR A 26 -34.17 -0.80 9.23
CA THR A 26 -35.30 -0.26 8.45
C THR A 26 -35.24 -0.67 6.99
N LYS A 27 -36.40 -0.60 6.32
CA LYS A 27 -36.51 -0.83 4.87
C LYS A 27 -35.75 0.25 4.06
N ASP A 28 -35.71 1.47 4.56
CA ASP A 28 -35.03 2.58 3.87
C ASP A 28 -33.51 2.40 3.91
N GLU A 29 -32.95 1.95 5.02
CA GLU A 29 -31.54 1.58 5.12
C GLU A 29 -31.18 0.44 4.17
N LEU A 30 -32.00 -0.60 4.12
CA LEU A 30 -31.80 -1.70 3.16
C LEU A 30 -31.84 -1.19 1.71
N LYS A 31 -32.80 -0.33 1.38
CA LYS A 31 -32.91 0.26 0.04
C LYS A 31 -31.66 1.10 -0.30
N ALA A 32 -31.21 1.94 0.63
CA ALA A 32 -29.99 2.72 0.45
C ALA A 32 -28.74 1.84 0.25
N TYR A 33 -28.65 0.74 1.00
CA TYR A 33 -27.59 -0.25 0.84
C TYR A 33 -27.62 -0.92 -0.54
N ILE A 34 -28.80 -1.37 -0.99
CA ILE A 34 -28.94 -2.01 -2.31
C ILE A 34 -28.55 -1.01 -3.40
N GLN A 35 -29.01 0.24 -3.32
CA GLN A 35 -28.65 1.29 -4.27
C GLN A 35 -27.14 1.50 -4.33
N ARG A 36 -26.48 1.52 -3.16
CA ARG A 36 -25.01 1.65 -3.08
C ARG A 36 -24.29 0.49 -3.77
N ILE A 37 -24.77 -0.76 -3.59
CA ILE A 37 -24.21 -1.93 -4.28
C ILE A 37 -24.39 -1.80 -5.80
N GLU A 38 -25.59 -1.43 -6.28
CA GLU A 38 -25.85 -1.23 -7.70
C GLU A 38 -24.96 -0.13 -8.31
N ASP A 39 -24.74 0.95 -7.58
CA ASP A 39 -23.89 2.04 -8.02
C ASP A 39 -22.41 1.67 -8.01
N ALA A 40 -21.97 0.85 -7.03
CA ALA A 40 -20.64 0.28 -7.02
C ALA A 40 -20.40 -0.67 -8.23
N GLU A 41 -21.39 -1.52 -8.56
CA GLU A 41 -21.31 -2.40 -9.73
C GLU A 41 -21.22 -1.62 -11.07
N LYS A 42 -21.83 -0.47 -11.17
CA LYS A 42 -21.71 0.42 -12.36
C LYS A 42 -20.31 1.03 -12.49
N ARG A 43 -19.62 1.23 -11.35
CA ARG A 43 -18.30 1.83 -11.27
C ARG A 43 -17.16 0.80 -11.19
N ASP A 44 -17.47 -0.50 -11.27
CA ASP A 44 -16.48 -1.57 -11.27
C ASP A 44 -15.41 -1.31 -12.35
N HIS A 45 -14.16 -1.12 -11.92
CA HIS A 45 -13.04 -0.81 -12.80
C HIS A 45 -12.81 -1.86 -13.89
N ARG A 46 -13.16 -3.13 -13.64
CA ARG A 46 -13.05 -4.22 -14.63
C ARG A 46 -14.03 -4.03 -15.78
N LYS A 47 -15.26 -3.55 -15.48
CA LYS A 47 -16.25 -3.21 -16.49
C LYS A 47 -15.86 -1.96 -17.25
N LEU A 48 -15.54 -0.89 -16.52
CA LEU A 48 -15.13 0.41 -17.10
C LEU A 48 -13.86 0.28 -17.91
N GLY A 49 -12.86 -0.45 -17.41
CA GLY A 49 -11.61 -0.72 -18.10
C GLY A 49 -11.82 -1.36 -19.47
N LYS A 50 -12.71 -2.35 -19.55
CA LYS A 50 -13.09 -2.99 -20.82
C LYS A 50 -13.92 -2.08 -21.72
N GLN A 51 -14.94 -1.39 -21.17
CA GLN A 51 -15.83 -0.52 -21.96
C GLN A 51 -15.10 0.67 -22.57
N LEU A 52 -14.17 1.24 -21.83
CA LEU A 52 -13.40 2.43 -22.23
C LEU A 52 -12.08 2.08 -22.93
N ASP A 53 -11.76 0.80 -23.05
CA ASP A 53 -10.52 0.32 -23.65
C ASP A 53 -9.27 0.86 -22.92
N LEU A 54 -9.24 0.69 -21.58
CA LEU A 54 -8.17 1.23 -20.74
C LEU A 54 -7.04 0.24 -20.51
N PHE A 55 -7.38 -1.03 -20.24
CA PHE A 55 -6.40 -2.07 -19.91
C PHE A 55 -7.00 -3.47 -20.09
N HIS A 56 -6.14 -4.48 -20.08
CA HIS A 56 -6.54 -5.87 -19.92
C HIS A 56 -5.55 -6.66 -19.06
N LEU A 57 -6.00 -7.84 -18.62
CA LEU A 57 -5.22 -8.86 -17.93
C LEU A 57 -5.28 -10.14 -18.78
N GLN A 58 -4.19 -10.91 -18.81
CA GLN A 58 -4.13 -12.18 -19.52
C GLN A 58 -3.28 -13.22 -18.78
N ASP A 59 -3.45 -14.48 -19.15
CA ASP A 59 -2.88 -15.63 -18.43
C ASP A 59 -1.35 -15.70 -18.49
N GLU A 60 -0.72 -15.16 -19.53
CA GLU A 60 0.73 -15.13 -19.67
C GLU A 60 1.42 -14.15 -18.70
N ALA A 61 0.65 -13.22 -18.13
CA ALA A 61 1.14 -12.27 -17.13
C ALA A 61 0.13 -12.10 -16.00
N PRO A 62 -0.13 -13.15 -15.18
CA PRO A 62 -1.19 -13.13 -14.20
C PRO A 62 -0.93 -12.08 -13.12
N GLY A 63 -1.90 -11.19 -12.92
CA GLY A 63 -1.79 -10.07 -11.98
C GLY A 63 -0.86 -8.94 -12.44
N MET A 64 -0.53 -8.88 -13.72
CA MET A 64 0.21 -7.77 -14.33
C MET A 64 -0.64 -7.14 -15.43
N VAL A 65 -0.68 -5.81 -15.48
CA VAL A 65 -1.64 -5.06 -16.27
C VAL A 65 -1.04 -4.64 -17.61
N PHE A 66 -1.76 -4.90 -18.70
CA PHE A 66 -1.46 -4.36 -20.03
C PHE A 66 -2.26 -3.06 -20.22
N TRP A 67 -1.61 -1.92 -20.15
CA TRP A 67 -2.22 -0.63 -20.32
C TRP A 67 -2.39 -0.26 -21.79
N HIS A 68 -3.61 0.05 -22.21
CA HIS A 68 -3.91 0.54 -23.54
C HIS A 68 -3.65 2.05 -23.64
N PRO A 69 -3.60 2.64 -24.84
CA PRO A 69 -3.26 4.05 -24.99
C PRO A 69 -4.10 5.01 -24.15
N LYS A 70 -5.41 4.79 -24.04
CA LYS A 70 -6.29 5.62 -23.20
C LYS A 70 -6.02 5.42 -21.70
N GLY A 71 -5.83 4.17 -21.27
CA GLY A 71 -5.49 3.85 -19.89
C GLY A 71 -4.12 4.41 -19.51
N TRP A 72 -3.16 4.31 -20.43
CA TRP A 72 -1.83 4.88 -20.21
C TRP A 72 -1.85 6.40 -20.12
N ALA A 73 -2.66 7.08 -20.92
CA ALA A 73 -2.83 8.52 -20.82
C ALA A 73 -3.43 8.94 -19.46
N LEU A 74 -4.43 8.19 -18.97
CA LEU A 74 -4.98 8.40 -17.63
C LEU A 74 -3.92 8.18 -16.55
N TRP A 75 -3.16 7.09 -16.64
CA TRP A 75 -2.04 6.80 -15.74
C TRP A 75 -1.05 7.96 -15.66
N GLN A 76 -0.56 8.43 -16.82
CA GLN A 76 0.39 9.54 -16.90
C GLN A 76 -0.16 10.82 -16.29
N THR A 77 -1.45 11.09 -16.47
CA THR A 77 -2.11 12.25 -15.87
C THR A 77 -2.08 12.20 -14.35
N ILE A 78 -2.39 11.04 -13.77
CA ILE A 78 -2.35 10.84 -12.32
C ILE A 78 -0.91 10.94 -11.82
N GLU A 79 0.03 10.26 -12.48
CA GLU A 79 1.46 10.30 -12.10
C GLU A 79 2.04 11.71 -12.14
N GLN A 80 1.71 12.49 -13.17
CA GLN A 80 2.16 13.89 -13.28
C GLN A 80 1.56 14.76 -12.18
N HIS A 81 0.29 14.55 -11.83
CA HIS A 81 -0.35 15.23 -10.72
C HIS A 81 0.36 14.92 -9.40
N MET A 82 0.57 13.65 -9.09
CA MET A 82 1.28 13.22 -7.88
C MET A 82 2.71 13.77 -7.82
N ARG A 83 3.43 13.74 -8.94
CA ARG A 83 4.79 14.33 -9.03
C ARG A 83 4.78 15.82 -8.70
N LYS A 84 3.79 16.56 -9.19
CA LYS A 84 3.63 17.99 -8.88
C LYS A 84 3.40 18.23 -7.39
N GLU A 85 2.50 17.45 -6.77
CA GLU A 85 2.19 17.54 -5.35
C GLU A 85 3.41 17.20 -4.47
N LEU A 86 4.13 16.13 -4.79
CA LEU A 86 5.34 15.72 -4.08
C LEU A 86 6.46 16.76 -4.21
N ASN A 87 6.71 17.27 -5.40
CA ASN A 87 7.70 18.32 -5.62
C ASN A 87 7.36 19.61 -4.84
N ALA A 88 6.08 20.02 -4.83
CA ALA A 88 5.62 21.17 -4.05
C ALA A 88 5.78 20.97 -2.54
N ALA A 89 5.69 19.73 -2.06
CA ALA A 89 5.93 19.34 -0.68
C ALA A 89 7.43 19.10 -0.35
N GLY A 90 8.34 19.36 -1.28
CA GLY A 90 9.79 19.29 -1.07
C GLY A 90 10.40 17.89 -1.19
N TYR A 91 9.67 16.91 -1.73
CA TYR A 91 10.21 15.60 -2.04
C TYR A 91 11.10 15.65 -3.29
N LYS A 92 12.22 14.93 -3.24
CA LYS A 92 13.13 14.75 -4.37
C LYS A 92 12.92 13.40 -4.99
N GLU A 93 12.60 13.37 -6.29
CA GLU A 93 12.39 12.12 -7.01
C GLU A 93 13.71 11.39 -7.23
N VAL A 94 13.71 10.09 -6.95
CA VAL A 94 14.83 9.18 -7.16
C VAL A 94 14.37 7.96 -7.95
N LYS A 95 15.33 7.12 -8.40
CA LYS A 95 15.04 5.85 -9.07
C LYS A 95 15.99 4.78 -8.60
N THR A 96 15.45 3.65 -8.15
CA THR A 96 16.22 2.50 -7.69
C THR A 96 16.14 1.33 -8.67
N PRO A 97 17.13 0.42 -8.70
CA PRO A 97 17.12 -0.75 -9.56
C PRO A 97 15.92 -1.66 -9.32
N GLN A 98 15.43 -2.30 -10.38
CA GLN A 98 14.31 -3.26 -10.33
C GLN A 98 14.73 -4.63 -9.79
N ILE A 99 15.93 -5.07 -10.14
CA ILE A 99 16.47 -6.37 -9.80
C ILE A 99 17.73 -6.17 -9.00
N MET A 100 17.79 -6.78 -7.83
CA MET A 100 18.95 -6.68 -6.93
C MET A 100 19.33 -8.05 -6.39
N ASP A 101 20.62 -8.21 -6.10
CA ASP A 101 21.19 -9.43 -5.56
C ASP A 101 20.54 -9.82 -4.22
N LYS A 102 20.41 -11.11 -3.96
CA LYS A 102 19.84 -11.67 -2.74
C LYS A 102 20.45 -11.07 -1.46
N THR A 103 21.76 -10.87 -1.44
CA THR A 103 22.47 -10.32 -0.27
C THR A 103 21.98 -8.94 0.15
N PHE A 104 21.43 -8.16 -0.78
CA PHE A 104 20.80 -6.89 -0.50
C PHE A 104 19.55 -7.05 0.37
N TRP A 105 18.75 -8.06 0.07
CA TRP A 105 17.51 -8.38 0.78
C TRP A 105 17.76 -9.09 2.11
N GLU A 106 18.82 -9.89 2.22
CA GLU A 106 19.28 -10.50 3.47
C GLU A 106 19.73 -9.43 4.46
N LYS A 107 20.56 -8.47 4.03
CA LYS A 107 21.04 -7.37 4.87
C LYS A 107 19.92 -6.49 5.44
N SER A 108 18.85 -6.33 4.71
CA SER A 108 17.68 -5.53 5.14
C SER A 108 16.63 -6.34 5.91
N GLY A 109 16.85 -7.65 6.13
CA GLY A 109 15.92 -8.56 6.82
C GLY A 109 14.67 -8.93 5.99
N HIS A 110 14.55 -8.42 4.77
CA HIS A 110 13.38 -8.70 3.94
C HIS A 110 13.37 -10.10 3.38
N TRP A 111 14.53 -10.70 3.14
CA TRP A 111 14.62 -12.07 2.64
C TRP A 111 13.97 -13.06 3.60
N ASP A 112 14.28 -12.99 4.89
CA ASP A 112 13.77 -13.92 5.89
C ASP A 112 12.27 -13.76 6.17
N ASN A 113 11.74 -12.54 5.98
CA ASN A 113 10.34 -12.24 6.29
C ASN A 113 9.40 -12.30 5.07
N TYR A 114 9.91 -12.14 3.83
CA TYR A 114 9.07 -11.97 2.64
C TYR A 114 9.51 -12.80 1.43
N LYS A 115 10.45 -13.76 1.57
CA LYS A 115 10.99 -14.56 0.47
C LYS A 115 9.88 -15.20 -0.39
N ASP A 116 8.89 -15.78 0.24
CA ASP A 116 7.79 -16.49 -0.45
C ASP A 116 6.94 -15.55 -1.32
N ASN A 117 6.97 -14.25 -1.01
CA ASN A 117 6.26 -13.21 -1.75
C ASN A 117 7.17 -12.49 -2.77
N MET A 118 8.41 -12.93 -2.97
CA MET A 118 9.32 -12.35 -3.94
C MET A 118 9.40 -13.18 -5.23
N PHE A 119 9.51 -12.48 -6.37
CA PHE A 119 9.96 -13.12 -7.61
C PHE A 119 11.48 -13.24 -7.58
N VAL A 120 11.97 -14.48 -7.58
CA VAL A 120 13.41 -14.79 -7.54
C VAL A 120 13.85 -15.29 -8.90
N THR A 121 15.02 -14.88 -9.33
CA THR A 121 15.67 -15.35 -10.55
C THR A 121 17.15 -15.62 -10.29
N SER A 122 17.79 -16.34 -11.20
CA SER A 122 19.23 -16.63 -11.11
C SER A 122 19.94 -16.29 -12.41
N SER A 123 21.12 -15.70 -12.29
CA SER A 123 22.01 -15.43 -13.42
C SER A 123 23.46 -15.51 -12.93
N GLU A 124 24.36 -16.04 -13.77
CA GLU A 124 25.81 -16.12 -13.46
C GLU A 124 26.13 -16.74 -12.10
N LYS A 125 25.37 -17.76 -11.71
CA LYS A 125 25.48 -18.48 -10.41
C LYS A 125 25.13 -17.60 -9.18
N ARG A 126 24.40 -16.51 -9.36
CA ARG A 126 23.91 -15.64 -8.30
C ARG A 126 22.38 -15.62 -8.31
N GLU A 127 21.80 -15.46 -7.14
CA GLU A 127 20.35 -15.28 -6.96
C GLU A 127 20.02 -13.78 -6.87
N TYR A 128 18.95 -13.40 -7.53
CA TYR A 128 18.43 -12.03 -7.56
C TYR A 128 16.94 -12.05 -7.24
N ALA A 129 16.43 -10.96 -6.70
CA ALA A 129 14.99 -10.76 -6.57
C ALA A 129 14.55 -9.48 -7.29
N VAL A 130 13.36 -9.55 -7.89
CA VAL A 130 12.65 -8.37 -8.36
C VAL A 130 12.12 -7.64 -7.13
N LYS A 131 12.33 -6.34 -7.03
CA LYS A 131 12.02 -5.59 -5.80
C LYS A 131 10.53 -5.66 -5.45
N PRO A 132 10.18 -6.08 -4.22
CA PRO A 132 8.82 -6.07 -3.71
C PRO A 132 8.44 -4.73 -3.05
N MET A 133 9.44 -3.87 -2.80
CA MET A 133 9.33 -2.56 -2.14
C MET A 133 10.54 -1.69 -2.43
N ASN A 134 10.44 -0.40 -2.15
CA ASN A 134 11.49 0.58 -2.45
C ASN A 134 12.39 0.93 -1.24
N CYS A 135 11.93 0.64 -0.01
CA CYS A 135 12.58 1.04 1.24
C CYS A 135 14.09 0.79 1.29
N PRO A 136 14.61 -0.42 1.04
CA PRO A 136 16.05 -0.67 1.13
C PRO A 136 16.84 0.11 0.08
N GLY A 137 16.25 0.37 -1.10
CA GLY A 137 16.88 1.16 -2.16
C GLY A 137 17.08 2.61 -1.76
N HIS A 138 16.07 3.24 -1.16
CA HIS A 138 16.16 4.61 -0.65
C HIS A 138 17.19 4.74 0.48
N VAL A 139 17.27 3.75 1.36
CA VAL A 139 18.30 3.70 2.41
C VAL A 139 19.71 3.66 1.79
N GLN A 140 19.93 2.93 0.69
CA GLN A 140 21.22 2.94 0.01
C GLN A 140 21.57 4.31 -0.59
N ILE A 141 20.59 5.01 -1.16
CA ILE A 141 20.80 6.39 -1.65
C ILE A 141 21.15 7.31 -0.49
N PHE A 142 20.45 7.18 0.64
CA PHE A 142 20.76 7.97 1.84
C PHE A 142 22.16 7.68 2.35
N ASN A 143 22.58 6.42 2.40
CA ASN A 143 23.89 5.99 2.89
C ASN A 143 25.04 6.24 1.90
N ASN A 144 24.75 6.63 0.67
CA ASN A 144 25.77 6.89 -0.34
C ASN A 144 26.38 8.28 -0.16
N GLY A 145 27.41 8.37 0.67
CA GLY A 145 28.16 9.59 0.97
C GLY A 145 27.98 10.07 2.42
N LEU A 146 28.79 11.06 2.77
CA LEU A 146 28.72 11.69 4.09
C LEU A 146 27.47 12.57 4.18
N ARG A 147 26.70 12.41 5.24
CA ARG A 147 25.52 13.22 5.55
C ARG A 147 25.73 13.97 6.87
N SER A 148 25.23 15.18 6.92
CA SER A 148 25.15 15.98 8.13
C SER A 148 23.73 15.96 8.67
N TYR A 149 23.58 16.11 9.98
CA TYR A 149 22.25 16.36 10.58
C TYR A 149 21.56 17.61 10.01
N ARG A 150 22.34 18.54 9.45
CA ARG A 150 21.82 19.75 8.77
C ARG A 150 21.16 19.47 7.42
N ASP A 151 21.40 18.28 6.85
CA ASP A 151 20.77 17.85 5.60
C ASP A 151 19.36 17.26 5.83
N LEU A 152 18.97 17.13 7.11
CA LEU A 152 17.69 16.59 7.52
C LEU A 152 16.66 17.70 7.84
N PRO A 153 15.39 17.50 7.58
CA PRO A 153 14.81 16.29 7.02
C PRO A 153 15.08 16.15 5.51
N MET A 154 15.36 14.91 5.06
CA MET A 154 15.52 14.58 3.65
C MET A 154 14.34 13.73 3.19
N ARG A 155 13.62 14.20 2.19
CA ARG A 155 12.43 13.53 1.64
C ARG A 155 12.76 13.00 0.24
N LEU A 156 12.81 11.67 0.09
CA LEU A 156 13.04 10.99 -1.19
C LEU A 156 11.74 10.32 -1.62
N ALA A 157 11.36 10.47 -2.88
CA ALA A 157 10.17 9.83 -3.46
C ALA A 157 10.52 9.07 -4.73
N GLU A 158 9.79 7.99 -5.02
CA GLU A 158 9.97 7.19 -6.21
C GLU A 158 8.62 6.70 -6.71
N PHE A 159 8.34 6.86 -8.01
CA PHE A 159 7.33 6.04 -8.69
C PHE A 159 7.97 4.67 -8.94
N GLY A 160 7.91 3.85 -7.91
CA GLY A 160 8.64 2.59 -7.82
C GLY A 160 7.80 1.41 -8.32
N SER A 161 8.25 0.78 -9.41
CA SER A 161 7.63 -0.44 -9.91
C SER A 161 8.02 -1.62 -9.03
N CYS A 162 7.06 -2.17 -8.31
CA CYS A 162 7.22 -3.27 -7.37
C CYS A 162 6.50 -4.53 -7.85
N HIS A 163 7.02 -5.70 -7.48
CA HIS A 163 6.43 -6.97 -7.84
C HIS A 163 6.35 -7.88 -6.61
N ARG A 164 5.17 -8.46 -6.38
CA ARG A 164 4.92 -9.41 -5.29
C ARG A 164 4.28 -10.67 -5.84
N ASN A 165 4.81 -11.83 -5.45
CA ASN A 165 4.28 -13.13 -5.86
C ASN A 165 3.01 -13.47 -5.07
N GLU A 166 1.95 -12.68 -5.29
CA GLU A 166 0.66 -12.92 -4.66
C GLU A 166 0.05 -14.25 -5.15
N PRO A 167 -0.62 -15.02 -4.27
CA PRO A 167 -1.31 -16.23 -4.67
C PRO A 167 -2.36 -15.95 -5.76
N SER A 168 -2.49 -16.84 -6.74
CA SER A 168 -3.42 -16.64 -7.87
C SER A 168 -4.88 -16.45 -7.43
N GLY A 169 -5.31 -17.14 -6.37
CA GLY A 169 -6.65 -17.00 -5.81
C GLY A 169 -6.93 -15.68 -5.08
N ALA A 170 -5.90 -14.88 -4.83
CA ALA A 170 -6.03 -13.57 -4.20
C ALA A 170 -6.10 -12.42 -5.22
N LEU A 171 -5.81 -12.67 -6.50
CA LEU A 171 -5.78 -11.64 -7.53
C LEU A 171 -7.18 -11.09 -7.82
N HIS A 172 -7.30 -9.75 -7.92
CA HIS A 172 -8.58 -9.10 -8.14
C HIS A 172 -8.43 -7.79 -8.94
N GLY A 173 -8.64 -7.86 -10.24
CA GLY A 173 -8.58 -6.70 -11.14
C GLY A 173 -7.32 -5.86 -10.94
N LEU A 174 -7.48 -4.55 -10.72
CA LEU A 174 -6.40 -3.62 -10.34
C LEU A 174 -6.19 -3.53 -8.82
N MET A 175 -7.13 -4.07 -8.00
CA MET A 175 -7.09 -3.94 -6.55
C MET A 175 -6.07 -4.87 -5.90
N ARG A 176 -5.81 -6.04 -6.48
CA ARG A 176 -4.76 -6.95 -6.02
C ARG A 176 -4.04 -7.58 -7.20
N VAL A 177 -2.82 -7.15 -7.38
CA VAL A 177 -1.97 -7.43 -8.55
C VAL A 177 -0.61 -7.97 -8.11
N ARG A 178 0.15 -8.52 -9.04
CA ARG A 178 1.54 -8.95 -8.82
C ARG A 178 2.56 -7.90 -9.27
N GLY A 179 2.21 -7.04 -10.21
CA GLY A 179 3.03 -5.92 -10.66
C GLY A 179 2.27 -4.60 -10.51
N PHE A 180 2.84 -3.63 -9.80
CA PHE A 180 2.23 -2.33 -9.51
C PHE A 180 3.29 -1.25 -9.34
N VAL A 181 2.87 0.00 -9.43
CA VAL A 181 3.72 1.15 -9.12
C VAL A 181 3.21 1.82 -7.85
N GLN A 182 4.14 2.16 -6.96
CA GLN A 182 3.87 2.96 -5.78
C GLN A 182 4.46 4.35 -5.96
N ASP A 183 3.72 5.38 -5.58
CA ASP A 183 4.21 6.71 -5.32
C ASP A 183 4.81 6.76 -3.89
N ASP A 184 5.84 5.98 -3.69
CA ASP A 184 6.46 5.70 -2.40
C ASP A 184 7.46 6.79 -2.02
N ALA A 185 7.52 7.12 -0.73
CA ALA A 185 8.47 8.09 -0.22
C ALA A 185 9.07 7.67 1.11
N HIS A 186 10.31 8.12 1.35
CA HIS A 186 11.02 7.92 2.61
C HIS A 186 11.54 9.25 3.12
N ILE A 187 11.22 9.55 4.36
CA ILE A 187 11.64 10.75 5.06
C ILE A 187 12.71 10.35 6.08
N PHE A 188 13.92 10.83 5.86
CA PHE A 188 15.02 10.68 6.81
C PHE A 188 15.04 11.92 7.68
N CYS A 189 14.86 11.76 8.98
CA CYS A 189 14.75 12.88 9.91
C CYS A 189 15.35 12.54 11.28
N THR A 190 15.59 13.54 12.12
CA THR A 190 15.96 13.36 13.51
C THR A 190 14.72 13.05 14.36
N GLU A 191 14.90 12.52 15.60
CA GLU A 191 13.80 12.16 16.49
C GLU A 191 12.88 13.36 16.78
N ASP A 192 13.43 14.54 16.97
CA ASP A 192 12.70 15.78 17.21
C ASP A 192 11.89 16.29 16.00
N GLN A 193 12.21 15.82 14.79
CA GLN A 193 11.51 16.16 13.55
C GLN A 193 10.34 15.21 13.26
N ILE A 194 10.21 14.06 13.94
CA ILE A 194 9.19 13.04 13.62
C ILE A 194 7.78 13.62 13.62
N VAL A 195 7.41 14.35 14.67
CA VAL A 195 6.05 14.90 14.81
C VAL A 195 5.74 15.89 13.69
N SER A 196 6.67 16.78 13.37
CA SER A 196 6.49 17.79 12.31
C SER A 196 6.41 17.15 10.92
N GLU A 197 7.23 16.14 10.63
CA GLU A 197 7.23 15.45 9.34
C GLU A 197 5.99 14.57 9.17
N ALA A 198 5.58 13.83 10.20
CA ALA A 198 4.35 13.04 10.17
C ALA A 198 3.11 13.93 9.99
N ARG A 199 3.06 15.10 10.63
CA ARG A 199 2.01 16.08 10.45
C ARG A 199 1.98 16.60 9.01
N ALA A 200 3.11 17.04 8.47
CA ALA A 200 3.20 17.56 7.10
C ALA A 200 2.78 16.49 6.07
N PHE A 201 3.14 15.23 6.30
CA PHE A 201 2.71 14.12 5.48
C PHE A 201 1.19 13.91 5.53
N ASN A 202 0.57 13.91 6.72
CA ASN A 202 -0.87 13.78 6.87
C ASN A 202 -1.64 14.93 6.19
N GLU A 203 -1.15 16.16 6.31
CA GLU A 203 -1.75 17.32 5.63
C GLU A 203 -1.69 17.16 4.10
N LEU A 204 -0.57 16.64 3.58
CA LEU A 204 -0.41 16.31 2.16
C LEU A 204 -1.40 15.22 1.72
N LEU A 205 -1.48 14.13 2.47
CA LEU A 205 -2.36 13.00 2.20
C LEU A 205 -3.83 13.43 2.16
N VAL A 206 -4.31 14.15 3.16
CA VAL A 206 -5.71 14.64 3.22
C VAL A 206 -6.01 15.57 2.04
N ARG A 207 -5.05 16.43 1.66
CA ARG A 207 -5.21 17.32 0.50
C ARG A 207 -5.36 16.53 -0.80
N ILE A 208 -4.50 15.51 -1.02
CA ILE A 208 -4.54 14.66 -2.21
C ILE A 208 -5.85 13.86 -2.24
N TYR A 209 -6.26 13.24 -1.14
CA TYR A 209 -7.51 12.49 -1.09
C TYR A 209 -8.71 13.36 -1.44
N LYS A 210 -8.79 14.59 -0.92
CA LYS A 210 -9.84 15.55 -1.28
C LYS A 210 -9.85 15.91 -2.77
N GLN A 211 -8.68 16.02 -3.40
CA GLN A 211 -8.57 16.30 -4.84
C GLN A 211 -9.11 15.13 -5.69
N PHE A 212 -8.96 13.89 -5.21
CA PHE A 212 -9.53 12.70 -5.83
C PHE A 212 -10.98 12.41 -5.41
N GLY A 213 -11.59 13.26 -4.57
CA GLY A 213 -12.98 13.11 -4.15
C GLY A 213 -13.20 12.16 -2.98
N PHE A 214 -12.14 11.71 -2.31
CA PHE A 214 -12.23 10.90 -1.09
C PHE A 214 -12.39 11.82 0.12
N HIS A 215 -13.60 11.85 0.68
CA HIS A 215 -13.93 12.68 1.84
C HIS A 215 -14.06 11.88 3.14
N ASP A 216 -14.30 10.59 3.02
CA ASP A 216 -14.44 9.67 4.14
C ASP A 216 -13.19 8.77 4.20
N VAL A 217 -12.31 9.07 5.16
CA VAL A 217 -11.01 8.40 5.33
C VAL A 217 -10.92 7.90 6.76
N SER A 218 -10.79 6.58 6.90
CA SER A 218 -10.52 5.95 8.18
C SER A 218 -9.03 5.98 8.49
N VAL A 219 -8.65 6.49 9.65
CA VAL A 219 -7.25 6.57 10.09
C VAL A 219 -7.03 5.63 11.28
N LYS A 220 -6.00 4.80 11.18
CA LYS A 220 -5.64 3.83 12.22
C LYS A 220 -4.14 3.89 12.51
N LEU A 221 -3.78 3.78 13.78
CA LEU A 221 -2.40 3.65 14.24
C LEU A 221 -2.12 2.20 14.60
N SER A 222 -1.34 1.52 13.76
CA SER A 222 -0.91 0.14 13.99
C SER A 222 0.31 0.12 14.89
N LEU A 223 0.18 -0.52 16.05
CA LEU A 223 1.19 -0.59 17.08
C LEU A 223 2.07 -1.85 16.96
N ARG A 224 3.11 -1.91 17.79
CA ARG A 224 4.13 -2.97 17.79
C ARG A 224 3.56 -4.38 17.78
N PRO A 225 4.06 -5.26 16.88
CA PRO A 225 3.76 -6.68 16.93
C PRO A 225 4.64 -7.40 17.98
N GLU A 226 4.27 -8.63 18.33
CA GLU A 226 5.06 -9.45 19.25
C GLU A 226 6.48 -9.67 18.72
N LYS A 227 6.61 -10.10 17.46
CA LYS A 227 7.90 -10.27 16.77
C LYS A 227 8.30 -8.98 16.05
N ARG A 228 9.32 -8.28 16.58
CA ARG A 228 9.77 -6.98 16.07
C ARG A 228 11.27 -6.79 16.17
N ALA A 229 11.78 -5.84 15.42
CA ALA A 229 13.16 -5.35 15.49
C ALA A 229 13.25 -4.11 16.40
N GLY A 230 14.40 -3.90 17.04
CA GLY A 230 14.64 -2.75 17.91
C GLY A 230 14.25 -2.97 19.37
N SER A 231 14.63 -2.01 20.23
CA SER A 231 14.29 -2.03 21.66
C SER A 231 12.92 -1.43 21.94
N ASP A 232 12.37 -1.74 23.12
CA ASP A 232 11.09 -1.18 23.55
C ASP A 232 11.12 0.34 23.65
N ASP A 233 12.23 0.94 24.12
CA ASP A 233 12.38 2.39 24.19
C ASP A 233 12.26 3.08 22.83
N VAL A 234 12.77 2.46 21.76
CA VAL A 234 12.64 2.98 20.39
C VAL A 234 11.19 2.91 19.92
N TRP A 235 10.52 1.80 20.24
CA TRP A 235 9.11 1.62 19.91
C TRP A 235 8.22 2.60 20.68
N ASP A 236 8.48 2.80 21.97
CA ASP A 236 7.74 3.75 22.80
C ASP A 236 7.81 5.16 22.23
N LYS A 237 9.00 5.62 21.86
CA LYS A 237 9.21 6.92 21.22
C LYS A 237 8.51 7.02 19.86
N ALA A 238 8.63 6.00 19.03
CA ALA A 238 8.05 6.00 17.70
C ALA A 238 6.52 6.02 17.74
N GLU A 239 5.91 5.16 18.57
CA GLU A 239 4.46 5.13 18.76
C GLU A 239 3.94 6.44 19.35
N GLN A 240 4.63 6.99 20.36
CA GLN A 240 4.26 8.26 20.97
C GLN A 240 4.34 9.42 19.97
N GLY A 241 5.41 9.49 19.17
CA GLY A 241 5.56 10.51 18.12
C GLY A 241 4.44 10.46 17.08
N LEU A 242 3.99 9.26 16.68
CA LEU A 242 2.86 9.13 15.76
C LEU A 242 1.51 9.51 16.40
N ARG A 243 1.28 9.19 17.70
CA ARG A 243 0.10 9.66 18.46
C ARG A 243 0.04 11.18 18.51
N GLU A 244 1.15 11.81 18.84
CA GLU A 244 1.25 13.27 18.90
C GLU A 244 1.00 13.92 17.55
N ALA A 245 1.55 13.34 16.47
CA ALA A 245 1.32 13.82 15.11
C ALA A 245 -0.15 13.74 14.71
N LEU A 246 -0.82 12.59 14.95
CA LEU A 246 -2.25 12.42 14.65
C LEU A 246 -3.13 13.37 15.48
N THR A 247 -2.84 13.51 16.77
CA THR A 247 -3.54 14.46 17.64
C THR A 247 -3.39 15.89 17.14
N ALA A 248 -2.18 16.28 16.74
CA ALA A 248 -1.90 17.62 16.21
C ALA A 248 -2.60 17.90 14.87
N CYS A 249 -2.89 16.85 14.09
CA CYS A 249 -3.67 16.96 12.84
C CYS A 249 -5.17 17.11 13.07
N GLY A 250 -5.68 16.83 14.28
CA GLY A 250 -7.09 16.89 14.61
C GLY A 250 -7.97 15.89 13.85
N VAL A 251 -7.39 14.76 13.43
CA VAL A 251 -8.13 13.66 12.80
C VAL A 251 -8.57 12.66 13.86
N GLU A 252 -9.73 12.03 13.64
CA GLU A 252 -10.15 10.88 14.44
C GLU A 252 -9.39 9.64 14.01
N TRP A 253 -8.95 8.83 14.96
CA TRP A 253 -8.16 7.62 14.68
C TRP A 253 -8.33 6.57 15.78
N ASP A 254 -8.12 5.30 15.40
CA ASP A 254 -8.17 4.15 16.30
C ASP A 254 -6.80 3.47 16.40
N GLU A 255 -6.52 2.81 17.52
CA GLU A 255 -5.34 1.97 17.69
C GLU A 255 -5.62 0.53 17.27
N LEU A 256 -4.64 -0.06 16.57
CA LEU A 256 -4.61 -1.47 16.19
C LEU A 256 -3.38 -2.16 16.81
N PRO A 257 -3.50 -2.69 18.04
CA PRO A 257 -2.41 -3.40 18.70
C PRO A 257 -1.95 -4.63 17.90
N GLY A 258 -0.63 -4.78 17.72
CA GLY A 258 -0.05 -5.93 17.03
C GLY A 258 0.00 -5.84 15.51
N GLU A 259 -0.59 -4.82 14.89
CA GLU A 259 -0.72 -4.67 13.43
C GLU A 259 0.41 -3.84 12.79
N GLY A 260 1.37 -3.38 13.59
CA GLY A 260 2.55 -2.67 13.11
C GLY A 260 3.45 -3.55 12.23
N ALA A 261 4.31 -2.94 11.44
CA ALA A 261 5.35 -3.67 10.74
C ALA A 261 6.42 -4.17 11.73
N PHE A 262 7.17 -5.22 11.38
CA PHE A 262 8.22 -5.73 12.27
C PHE A 262 9.31 -4.69 12.57
N TYR A 263 9.44 -3.66 11.76
CA TYR A 263 10.45 -2.60 11.84
C TYR A 263 9.93 -1.26 12.37
N GLY A 264 8.62 -1.08 12.55
CA GLY A 264 8.07 0.17 13.09
C GLY A 264 6.54 0.22 13.13
N PRO A 265 5.97 1.11 13.97
CA PRO A 265 4.56 1.42 13.95
C PRO A 265 4.19 2.13 12.65
N LYS A 266 2.91 2.13 12.29
CA LYS A 266 2.44 2.79 11.06
C LYS A 266 1.10 3.47 11.26
N ILE A 267 0.93 4.63 10.62
CA ILE A 267 -0.37 5.23 10.39
C ILE A 267 -0.93 4.61 9.11
N ARG A 268 -2.16 4.10 9.17
CA ARG A 268 -2.89 3.54 8.06
C ARG A 268 -4.09 4.43 7.78
N SER A 269 -4.16 4.98 6.59
CA SER A 269 -5.29 5.77 6.11
C SER A 269 -5.95 5.01 4.97
N GLU A 270 -7.23 4.72 5.13
CA GLU A 270 -8.03 3.96 4.16
C GLU A 270 -9.21 4.80 3.71
N GLU A 271 -9.28 5.06 2.42
CA GLU A 271 -10.42 5.68 1.78
C GLU A 271 -11.52 4.65 1.51
N HIS A 272 -12.77 5.07 1.59
CA HIS A 272 -13.88 4.28 1.09
C HIS A 272 -13.93 4.39 -0.43
N THR A 273 -13.58 3.30 -1.10
CA THR A 273 -13.76 3.20 -2.56
C THR A 273 -15.24 3.02 -2.88
N SER A 274 -15.64 3.46 -4.06
CA SER A 274 -16.99 3.22 -4.58
C SER A 274 -17.20 1.80 -5.12
N GLU A 275 -16.17 0.96 -5.07
CA GLU A 275 -16.20 -0.46 -5.37
C GLU A 275 -16.22 -1.28 -4.07
N LEU A 276 -16.96 -2.35 -4.05
CA LEU A 276 -17.13 -3.27 -2.93
C LEU A 276 -16.52 -4.62 -3.20
#